data_7097a8d4c956a2ad6b072763c9ec8725
#
_entry.id   7097a8d4c956a2ad6b072763c9ec8725
#
_cell.length_a   1.000
_cell.length_b   1.000
_cell.length_c   1.000
_cell.angle_alpha   90.00
_cell.angle_beta   90.00
_cell.angle_gamma   90.00
#
_symmetry.space_group_name_H-M   'P 1'
#
loop_
_entity.id
_entity.type
_entity.pdbx_description
1 polymer ?
#
loop_
_entity_poly.entity_id
_entity_poly.type
_entity_poly.pdbx_seq_one_letter_code
_entity_poly.pdbx_strand_id
1 'polypeptide(L)'
;MRVDMQLPVLAFTLLMAALMQDLIPATAAFPVKLVFLTAVALYAALTRPVWVALTAAVGAGGLTDALGGLPPLCTPLFLMLLYGAVRLLQRVFLEAGLLQGTLLTAAAAAAQWLWTRLWLHDSAALFTLEHLKVLGYTVPAGMLAGFAGFAFCGLIDRLSGLVTPVKEGHGILWAETDR
;
A
#
# COMPACT_ATOMS: atom_id res chain seq x y z
N MET A 1 15.75 16.11 10.72
CA MET A 1 15.34 14.68 10.59
C MET A 1 16.24 14.04 9.55
N ARG A 2 16.91 12.92 9.84
CA ARG A 2 17.94 12.37 8.93
C ARG A 2 17.26 11.76 7.69
N VAL A 3 17.24 12.52 6.61
CA VAL A 3 16.73 12.09 5.28
C VAL A 3 17.45 10.83 4.82
N ASP A 4 18.71 10.67 5.17
CA ASP A 4 19.59 9.56 4.76
C ASP A 4 19.11 8.19 5.23
N MET A 5 18.32 8.11 6.30
CA MET A 5 17.81 6.82 6.83
C MET A 5 16.45 6.41 6.25
N GLN A 6 15.72 7.31 5.61
CA GLN A 6 14.37 6.99 5.11
C GLN A 6 14.39 6.05 3.90
N LEU A 7 15.34 6.24 2.97
CA LEU A 7 15.46 5.38 1.79
C LEU A 7 15.89 3.94 2.12
N PRO A 8 16.93 3.70 2.94
CA PRO A 8 17.30 2.35 3.34
C PRO A 8 16.16 1.61 4.07
N VAL A 9 15.46 2.30 4.97
CA VAL A 9 14.31 1.72 5.68
C VAL A 9 13.17 1.39 4.70
N LEU A 10 12.89 2.29 3.77
CA LEU A 10 11.91 2.04 2.72
C LEU A 10 12.29 0.85 1.85
N ALA A 11 13.54 0.78 1.37
CA ALA A 11 14.03 -0.33 0.55
C ALA A 11 13.92 -1.66 1.30
N PHE A 12 14.28 -1.69 2.58
CA PHE A 12 14.13 -2.87 3.42
C PHE A 12 12.66 -3.29 3.58
N THR A 13 11.76 -2.34 3.87
CA THR A 13 10.33 -2.64 4.02
C THR A 13 9.70 -3.13 2.72
N LEU A 14 10.08 -2.57 1.57
CA LEU A 14 9.62 -3.03 0.26
C LEU A 14 10.12 -4.44 -0.04
N LEU A 15 11.39 -4.73 0.24
CA LEU A 15 11.96 -6.06 0.04
C LEU A 15 11.26 -7.11 0.91
N MET A 16 11.04 -6.80 2.19
CA MET A 16 10.32 -7.70 3.11
C MET A 16 8.88 -7.92 2.66
N ALA A 17 8.18 -6.87 2.23
CA ALA A 17 6.83 -6.97 1.71
C ALA A 17 6.76 -7.82 0.43
N ALA A 18 7.73 -7.67 -0.47
CA ALA A 18 7.84 -8.47 -1.69
C ALA A 18 8.05 -9.96 -1.35
N LEU A 19 8.96 -10.27 -0.42
CA LEU A 19 9.21 -11.63 0.05
C LEU A 19 7.94 -12.23 0.69
N MET A 20 7.25 -11.48 1.55
CA MET A 20 6.01 -11.94 2.16
C MET A 20 4.91 -12.19 1.13
N GLN A 21 4.81 -11.32 0.12
CA GLN A 21 3.83 -11.47 -0.95
C GLN A 21 4.10 -12.69 -1.85
N ASP A 22 5.37 -13.05 -2.04
CA ASP A 22 5.77 -14.22 -2.85
C ASP A 22 5.69 -15.53 -2.05
N LEU A 23 6.05 -15.50 -0.76
CA LEU A 23 6.00 -16.67 0.13
C LEU A 23 4.58 -17.15 0.42
N ILE A 24 3.56 -16.29 0.30
CA ILE A 24 2.16 -16.65 0.53
C ILE A 24 1.46 -16.80 -0.82
N PRO A 25 1.53 -18.00 -1.43
CA PRO A 25 0.90 -18.24 -2.73
C PRO A 25 -0.61 -18.24 -2.60
N ALA A 26 -1.29 -17.87 -3.67
CA ALA A 26 -2.72 -18.10 -3.77
C ALA A 26 -3.00 -19.61 -3.69
N THR A 27 -3.95 -20.00 -2.82
CA THR A 27 -4.36 -21.39 -2.63
C THR A 27 -5.77 -21.58 -3.19
N ALA A 28 -6.18 -22.84 -3.36
CA ALA A 28 -7.55 -23.17 -3.80
C ALA A 28 -8.62 -22.61 -2.84
N ALA A 29 -8.30 -22.54 -1.54
CA ALA A 29 -9.18 -21.97 -0.52
C ALA A 29 -9.14 -20.42 -0.49
N PHE A 30 -8.05 -19.81 -0.96
CA PHE A 30 -7.86 -18.37 -0.98
C PHE A 30 -7.20 -17.94 -2.31
N PRO A 31 -8.01 -17.74 -3.37
CA PRO A 31 -7.52 -17.60 -4.74
C PRO A 31 -6.93 -16.21 -5.06
N VAL A 32 -6.61 -15.42 -4.05
CA VAL A 32 -6.12 -14.04 -4.21
C VAL A 32 -4.79 -13.88 -3.49
N LYS A 33 -3.80 -13.28 -4.16
CA LYS A 33 -2.53 -12.91 -3.52
C LYS A 33 -2.74 -11.73 -2.55
N LEU A 34 -2.04 -11.78 -1.42
CA LEU A 34 -2.01 -10.68 -0.47
C LEU A 34 -1.21 -9.49 -1.03
N VAL A 35 -1.76 -8.28 -0.92
CA VAL A 35 -1.20 -7.06 -1.52
C VAL A 35 -0.31 -6.28 -0.53
N PHE A 36 0.71 -6.92 0.03
CA PHE A 36 1.61 -6.30 1.01
C PHE A 36 2.34 -5.07 0.45
N LEU A 37 2.79 -5.12 -0.80
CA LEU A 37 3.47 -4.00 -1.45
C LEU A 37 2.58 -2.77 -1.55
N THR A 38 1.28 -2.95 -1.84
CA THR A 38 0.29 -1.87 -1.84
C THR A 38 0.10 -1.29 -0.44
N ALA A 39 0.09 -2.14 0.61
CA ALA A 39 0.00 -1.67 1.99
C ALA A 39 1.20 -0.81 2.39
N VAL A 40 2.43 -1.19 2.02
CA VAL A 40 3.66 -0.40 2.27
C VAL A 40 3.62 0.92 1.52
N ALA A 41 3.19 0.93 0.25
CA ALA A 41 3.05 2.16 -0.53
C ALA A 41 2.04 3.12 0.10
N LEU A 42 0.90 2.61 0.58
CA LEU A 42 -0.12 3.40 1.29
C LEU A 42 0.39 3.91 2.64
N TYR A 43 1.10 3.09 3.40
CA TYR A 43 1.74 3.54 4.64
C TYR A 43 2.70 4.70 4.37
N ALA A 44 3.56 4.59 3.35
CA ALA A 44 4.46 5.66 2.94
C ALA A 44 3.70 6.90 2.49
N ALA A 45 2.59 6.74 1.75
CA ALA A 45 1.74 7.86 1.33
C ALA A 45 1.15 8.62 2.51
N LEU A 46 0.81 7.93 3.60
CA LEU A 46 0.21 8.54 4.80
C LEU A 46 1.25 9.17 5.74
N THR A 47 2.48 8.62 5.80
CA THR A 47 3.44 8.94 6.86
C THR A 47 4.72 9.62 6.38
N ARG A 48 5.01 9.60 5.07
CA ARG A 48 6.28 10.09 4.52
C ARG A 48 6.13 11.35 3.67
N PRO A 49 7.21 12.10 3.46
CA PRO A 49 7.23 13.22 2.53
C PRO A 49 6.97 12.74 1.09
N VAL A 50 6.52 13.66 0.24
CA VAL A 50 6.06 13.41 -1.14
C VAL A 50 7.03 12.55 -1.93
N TRP A 51 8.32 12.90 -1.91
CA TRP A 51 9.34 12.21 -2.72
C TRP A 51 9.58 10.76 -2.27
N VAL A 52 9.56 10.49 -0.93
CA VAL A 52 9.69 9.12 -0.39
C VAL A 52 8.45 8.29 -0.73
N ALA A 53 7.26 8.89 -0.62
CA ALA A 53 6.01 8.21 -0.94
C ALA A 53 5.90 7.89 -2.44
N LEU A 54 6.37 8.78 -3.32
CA LEU A 54 6.42 8.52 -4.76
C LEU A 54 7.43 7.43 -5.11
N THR A 55 8.62 7.44 -4.49
CA THR A 55 9.60 6.33 -4.69
C THR A 55 9.05 5.01 -4.16
N ALA A 56 8.30 5.02 -3.05
CA ALA A 56 7.60 3.85 -2.54
C ALA A 56 6.54 3.34 -3.53
N ALA A 57 5.74 4.22 -4.12
CA ALA A 57 4.72 3.87 -5.09
C ALA A 57 5.32 3.25 -6.37
N VAL A 58 6.38 3.86 -6.91
CA VAL A 58 7.08 3.34 -8.08
C VAL A 58 7.77 2.00 -7.78
N GLY A 59 8.47 1.90 -6.65
CA GLY A 59 9.16 0.69 -6.24
C GLY A 59 8.20 -0.47 -5.94
N ALA A 60 7.16 -0.22 -5.14
CA ALA A 60 6.13 -1.22 -4.85
C ALA A 60 5.40 -1.67 -6.12
N GLY A 61 5.03 -0.73 -6.97
CA GLY A 61 4.35 -1.01 -8.23
C GLY A 61 5.21 -1.83 -9.18
N GLY A 62 6.48 -1.46 -9.38
CA GLY A 62 7.41 -2.18 -10.23
C GLY A 62 7.69 -3.60 -9.73
N LEU A 63 7.84 -3.80 -8.42
CA LEU A 63 7.96 -5.12 -7.81
C LEU A 63 6.67 -5.94 -8.00
N THR A 64 5.50 -5.31 -7.84
CA THR A 64 4.21 -6.01 -8.06
C THR A 64 4.06 -6.47 -9.51
N ASP A 65 4.40 -5.62 -10.49
CA ASP A 65 4.35 -5.97 -11.91
C ASP A 65 5.34 -7.09 -12.24
N ALA A 66 6.57 -7.02 -11.71
CA ALA A 66 7.59 -8.04 -11.92
C ALA A 66 7.19 -9.41 -11.32
N LEU A 67 6.67 -9.43 -10.08
CA LEU A 67 6.23 -10.64 -9.40
C LEU A 67 4.91 -11.19 -9.96
N GLY A 68 4.07 -10.32 -10.52
CA GLY A 68 2.77 -10.67 -11.09
C GLY A 68 2.80 -11.00 -12.58
N GLY A 69 3.93 -10.79 -13.26
CA GLY A 69 4.02 -10.91 -14.73
C GLY A 69 3.13 -9.93 -15.46
N LEU A 70 2.84 -8.77 -14.85
CA LEU A 70 2.00 -7.71 -15.43
C LEU A 70 2.81 -6.86 -16.43
N PRO A 71 2.14 -6.19 -17.37
CA PRO A 71 2.79 -5.21 -18.21
C PRO A 71 3.50 -4.14 -17.36
N PRO A 72 4.71 -3.69 -17.75
CA PRO A 72 5.43 -2.68 -17.01
C PRO A 72 4.60 -1.39 -16.89
N LEU A 73 4.73 -0.71 -15.76
CA LEU A 73 4.02 0.52 -15.40
C LEU A 73 2.52 0.36 -15.10
N CYS A 74 1.94 -0.83 -15.17
CA CYS A 74 0.54 -1.05 -14.82
C CYS A 74 0.26 -0.66 -13.35
N THR A 75 0.95 -1.28 -12.41
CA THR A 75 0.77 -1.02 -10.98
C THR A 75 1.44 0.27 -10.51
N PRO A 76 2.63 0.70 -11.00
CA PRO A 76 3.18 2.00 -10.65
C PRO A 76 2.24 3.17 -10.94
N LEU A 77 1.62 3.21 -12.11
CA LEU A 77 0.66 4.26 -12.47
C LEU A 77 -0.55 4.25 -11.54
N PHE A 78 -1.09 3.07 -11.25
CA PHE A 78 -2.18 2.92 -10.28
C PHE A 78 -1.79 3.48 -8.90
N LEU A 79 -0.63 3.10 -8.37
CA LEU A 79 -0.18 3.55 -7.04
C LEU A 79 0.13 5.05 -7.00
N MET A 80 0.59 5.65 -8.09
CA MET A 80 0.77 7.09 -8.19
C MET A 80 -0.57 7.84 -8.17
N LEU A 81 -1.58 7.34 -8.90
CA LEU A 81 -2.93 7.89 -8.86
C LEU A 81 -3.55 7.73 -7.46
N LEU A 82 -3.39 6.55 -6.87
CA LEU A 82 -3.84 6.25 -5.52
C LEU A 82 -3.18 7.18 -4.50
N TYR A 83 -1.88 7.44 -4.63
CA TYR A 83 -1.16 8.42 -3.80
C TYR A 83 -1.83 9.81 -3.88
N GLY A 84 -2.13 10.28 -5.09
CA GLY A 84 -2.83 11.56 -5.30
C GLY A 84 -4.19 11.59 -4.61
N ALA A 85 -5.00 10.53 -4.77
CA ALA A 85 -6.30 10.39 -4.14
C ALA A 85 -6.19 10.37 -2.59
N VAL A 86 -5.25 9.62 -2.04
CA VAL A 86 -4.99 9.56 -0.59
C VAL A 86 -4.62 10.94 -0.04
N ARG A 87 -3.75 11.68 -0.74
CA ARG A 87 -3.35 13.05 -0.33
C ARG A 87 -4.53 14.03 -0.34
N LEU A 88 -5.45 13.90 -1.27
CA LEU A 88 -6.67 14.70 -1.30
C LEU A 88 -7.58 14.33 -0.12
N LEU A 89 -7.77 13.04 0.15
CA LEU A 89 -8.59 12.54 1.25
C LEU A 89 -8.00 12.90 2.62
N GLN A 90 -6.67 12.89 2.77
CA GLN A 90 -5.99 13.29 4.01
C GLN A 90 -6.34 14.72 4.45
N ARG A 91 -6.59 15.62 3.52
CA ARG A 91 -6.98 17.01 3.83
C ARG A 91 -8.32 17.11 4.53
N VAL A 92 -9.17 16.08 4.41
CA VAL A 92 -10.57 16.11 4.87
C VAL A 92 -10.86 15.11 5.98
N PHE A 93 -10.34 13.86 5.90
CA PHE A 93 -10.88 12.75 6.72
C PHE A 93 -9.87 11.74 7.25
N LEU A 94 -8.62 11.71 6.79
CA LEU A 94 -7.72 10.59 7.09
C LEU A 94 -6.65 10.95 8.12
N GLU A 95 -6.71 10.28 9.27
CA GLU A 95 -5.59 10.19 10.20
C GLU A 95 -4.78 8.91 9.90
N ALA A 96 -3.46 8.92 10.21
CA ALA A 96 -2.60 7.76 9.96
C ALA A 96 -2.79 6.68 11.04
N GLY A 97 -4.01 6.13 11.15
CA GLY A 97 -4.36 5.08 12.09
C GLY A 97 -4.28 3.67 11.48
N LEU A 98 -4.05 2.65 12.32
CA LEU A 98 -3.99 1.25 11.89
C LEU A 98 -5.31 0.81 11.23
N LEU A 99 -6.45 1.15 11.82
CA LEU A 99 -7.77 0.78 11.30
C LEU A 99 -8.03 1.45 9.95
N GLN A 100 -7.73 2.75 9.85
CA GLN A 100 -7.92 3.50 8.61
C GLN A 100 -6.99 2.99 7.50
N GLY A 101 -5.73 2.69 7.83
CA GLY A 101 -4.79 2.08 6.91
C GLY A 101 -5.25 0.71 6.41
N THR A 102 -5.83 -0.11 7.29
CA THR A 102 -6.41 -1.41 6.94
C THR A 102 -7.57 -1.28 5.96
N LEU A 103 -8.53 -0.41 6.25
CA LEU A 103 -9.69 -0.16 5.38
C LEU A 103 -9.28 0.45 4.05
N LEU A 104 -8.33 1.38 4.06
CA LEU A 104 -7.79 1.99 2.86
C LEU A 104 -7.06 0.96 1.97
N THR A 105 -6.32 0.03 2.57
CA THR A 105 -5.66 -1.05 1.82
C THR A 105 -6.67 -2.01 1.21
N ALA A 106 -7.76 -2.32 1.90
CA ALA A 106 -8.83 -3.14 1.36
C ALA A 106 -9.50 -2.48 0.14
N ALA A 107 -9.81 -1.19 0.24
CA ALA A 107 -10.35 -0.42 -0.88
C ALA A 107 -9.35 -0.32 -2.04
N ALA A 108 -8.08 -0.10 -1.74
CA ALA A 108 -7.02 -0.05 -2.74
C ALA A 108 -6.81 -1.41 -3.43
N ALA A 109 -6.90 -2.53 -2.71
CA ALA A 109 -6.82 -3.86 -3.28
C ALA A 109 -7.95 -4.13 -4.29
N ALA A 110 -9.19 -3.76 -3.93
CA ALA A 110 -10.33 -3.86 -4.84
C ALA A 110 -10.16 -2.97 -6.08
N ALA A 111 -9.72 -1.73 -5.88
CA ALA A 111 -9.45 -0.79 -6.98
C ALA A 111 -8.29 -1.26 -7.87
N GLN A 112 -7.22 -1.82 -7.28
CA GLN A 112 -6.08 -2.38 -8.02
C GLN A 112 -6.50 -3.58 -8.86
N TRP A 113 -7.35 -4.46 -8.32
CA TRP A 113 -7.90 -5.58 -9.07
C TRP A 113 -8.70 -5.09 -10.28
N LEU A 114 -9.58 -4.09 -10.10
CA LEU A 114 -10.35 -3.49 -11.19
C LEU A 114 -9.44 -2.84 -12.23
N TRP A 115 -8.45 -2.05 -11.77
CA TRP A 115 -7.47 -1.39 -12.64
C TRP A 115 -6.71 -2.39 -13.51
N THR A 116 -6.23 -3.48 -12.93
CA THR A 116 -5.49 -4.52 -13.65
C THR A 116 -6.36 -5.16 -14.73
N ARG A 117 -7.64 -5.42 -14.45
CA ARG A 117 -8.58 -5.97 -15.43
C ARG A 117 -8.86 -5.01 -16.58
N LEU A 118 -9.05 -3.74 -16.28
CA LEU A 118 -9.21 -2.70 -17.32
C LEU A 118 -7.97 -2.56 -18.19
N TRP A 119 -6.78 -2.63 -17.57
CA TRP A 119 -5.50 -2.54 -18.28
C TRP A 119 -5.27 -3.71 -19.23
N LEU A 120 -5.67 -4.90 -18.84
CA LEU A 120 -5.55 -6.12 -19.64
C LEU A 120 -6.65 -6.27 -20.70
N HIS A 121 -7.50 -5.25 -20.90
CA HIS A 121 -8.63 -5.25 -21.85
C HIS A 121 -9.65 -6.39 -21.63
N ASP A 122 -9.71 -6.92 -20.43
CA ASP A 122 -10.64 -7.99 -20.05
C ASP A 122 -11.99 -7.42 -19.56
N SER A 123 -12.39 -6.30 -20.15
CA SER A 123 -13.57 -5.53 -19.71
C SER A 123 -14.89 -6.25 -19.97
N ALA A 124 -14.95 -7.11 -21.00
CA ALA A 124 -16.17 -7.83 -21.34
C ALA A 124 -16.62 -8.86 -20.29
N ALA A 125 -15.68 -9.32 -19.45
CA ALA A 125 -15.91 -10.33 -18.44
C ALA A 125 -15.98 -9.79 -17.00
N LEU A 126 -15.94 -8.46 -16.79
CA LEU A 126 -15.85 -7.85 -15.46
C LEU A 126 -17.00 -8.23 -14.51
N PHE A 127 -18.17 -8.52 -15.03
CA PHE A 127 -19.37 -8.79 -14.26
C PHE A 127 -19.79 -10.26 -14.23
N THR A 128 -18.89 -11.19 -14.54
CA THR A 128 -19.18 -12.61 -14.35
C THR A 128 -19.21 -12.98 -12.87
N LEU A 129 -19.98 -13.99 -12.51
CA LEU A 129 -20.09 -14.48 -11.13
C LEU A 129 -18.72 -14.87 -10.53
N GLU A 130 -17.84 -15.43 -11.36
CA GLU A 130 -16.48 -15.80 -10.96
C GLU A 130 -15.64 -14.58 -10.57
N HIS A 131 -15.72 -13.50 -11.32
CA HIS A 131 -15.01 -12.26 -11.02
C HIS A 131 -15.54 -11.58 -9.76
N LEU A 132 -16.86 -11.63 -9.51
CA LEU A 132 -17.44 -11.13 -8.27
C LEU A 132 -16.98 -11.96 -7.05
N LYS A 133 -16.83 -13.27 -7.17
CA LYS A 133 -16.24 -14.11 -6.12
C LYS A 133 -14.80 -13.69 -5.82
N VAL A 134 -13.96 -13.51 -6.86
CA VAL A 134 -12.56 -13.07 -6.69
C VAL A 134 -12.51 -11.70 -6.00
N LEU A 135 -13.37 -10.76 -6.40
CA LEU A 135 -13.45 -9.46 -5.72
C LEU A 135 -13.84 -9.62 -4.25
N GLY A 136 -14.78 -10.53 -3.94
CA GLY A 136 -15.17 -10.86 -2.57
C GLY A 136 -14.03 -11.38 -1.69
N TYR A 137 -13.04 -12.08 -2.27
CA TYR A 137 -11.82 -12.49 -1.56
C TYR A 137 -10.76 -11.38 -1.52
N THR A 138 -10.75 -10.47 -2.49
CA THR A 138 -9.76 -9.39 -2.57
C THR A 138 -9.88 -8.41 -1.40
N VAL A 139 -11.10 -8.09 -0.97
CA VAL A 139 -11.34 -7.17 0.15
C VAL A 139 -10.75 -7.71 1.47
N PRO A 140 -11.11 -8.91 1.96
CA PRO A 140 -10.50 -9.45 3.18
C PRO A 140 -8.99 -9.68 3.03
N ALA A 141 -8.49 -10.06 1.85
CA ALA A 141 -7.06 -10.13 1.58
C ALA A 141 -6.38 -8.78 1.77
N GLY A 142 -6.98 -7.71 1.25
CA GLY A 142 -6.52 -6.34 1.43
C GLY A 142 -6.55 -5.90 2.90
N MET A 143 -7.58 -6.30 3.66
CA MET A 143 -7.64 -6.02 5.11
C MET A 143 -6.50 -6.71 5.86
N LEU A 144 -6.26 -8.00 5.61
CA LEU A 144 -5.17 -8.73 6.25
C LEU A 144 -3.79 -8.15 5.89
N ALA A 145 -3.56 -7.87 4.61
CA ALA A 145 -2.32 -7.25 4.13
C ALA A 145 -2.14 -5.85 4.71
N GLY A 146 -3.21 -5.06 4.79
CA GLY A 146 -3.22 -3.73 5.37
C GLY A 146 -2.86 -3.75 6.85
N PHE A 147 -3.55 -4.58 7.64
CA PHE A 147 -3.28 -4.73 9.07
C PHE A 147 -1.82 -5.13 9.31
N ALA A 148 -1.36 -6.22 8.68
CA ALA A 148 0.00 -6.71 8.86
C ALA A 148 1.05 -5.73 8.31
N GLY A 149 0.81 -5.13 7.14
CA GLY A 149 1.72 -4.17 6.52
C GLY A 149 1.88 -2.89 7.34
N PHE A 150 0.78 -2.31 7.82
CA PHE A 150 0.83 -1.11 8.67
C PHE A 150 1.46 -1.39 10.04
N ALA A 151 1.13 -2.54 10.67
CA ALA A 151 1.76 -2.94 11.92
C ALA A 151 3.27 -3.15 11.75
N PHE A 152 3.68 -3.82 10.69
CA PHE A 152 5.09 -4.07 10.37
C PHE A 152 5.85 -2.76 10.08
N CYS A 153 5.34 -1.90 9.20
CA CYS A 153 5.97 -0.61 8.91
C CYS A 153 6.06 0.28 10.15
N GLY A 154 5.00 0.33 10.96
CA GLY A 154 4.99 1.07 12.22
C GLY A 154 6.01 0.54 13.24
N LEU A 155 6.21 -0.79 13.29
CA LEU A 155 7.24 -1.41 14.12
C LEU A 155 8.65 -1.02 13.64
N ILE A 156 8.91 -1.14 12.33
CA ILE A 156 10.20 -0.75 11.74
C ILE A 156 10.51 0.72 11.98
N ASP A 157 9.52 1.60 11.84
CA ASP A 157 9.68 3.03 12.09
C ASP A 157 10.03 3.32 13.55
N ARG A 158 9.40 2.63 14.50
CA ARG A 158 9.74 2.73 15.92
C ARG A 158 11.17 2.26 16.21
N LEU A 159 11.56 1.11 15.66
CA LEU A 159 12.90 0.54 15.83
C LEU A 159 13.99 1.42 15.17
N SER A 160 13.67 2.05 14.04
CA SER A 160 14.58 2.94 13.32
C SER A 160 14.63 4.36 13.89
N GLY A 161 13.82 4.66 14.92
CA GLY A 161 13.74 5.99 15.51
C GLY A 161 13.19 7.06 14.56
N LEU A 162 12.50 6.66 13.51
CA LEU A 162 11.91 7.57 12.51
C LEU A 162 10.59 8.18 12.99
N VAL A 163 9.91 7.53 13.94
CA VAL A 163 8.74 8.05 14.63
C VAL A 163 9.15 8.38 16.06
N THR A 164 9.18 9.67 16.40
CA THR A 164 9.17 10.06 17.80
C THR A 164 7.83 9.64 18.39
N PRO A 165 7.80 9.02 19.58
CA PRO A 165 6.53 8.70 20.23
C PRO A 165 5.74 10.01 20.39
N VAL A 166 4.60 10.07 19.70
CA VAL A 166 3.67 11.19 19.84
C VAL A 166 3.20 11.18 21.30
N LYS A 167 3.46 12.24 22.04
CA LYS A 167 2.81 12.50 23.32
C LYS A 167 1.31 12.41 23.07
N GLU A 168 0.65 11.47 23.72
CA GLU A 168 -0.80 11.37 23.75
C GLU A 168 -1.38 12.74 24.10
N GLY A 169 -2.11 13.34 23.21
CA GLY A 169 -2.82 14.58 23.55
C GLY A 169 -3.16 15.56 22.43
N HIS A 170 -2.50 15.51 21.29
CA HIS A 170 -2.87 16.42 20.19
C HIS A 170 -2.69 15.69 18.85
N GLY A 171 -3.71 15.81 18.01
CA GLY A 171 -3.70 15.27 16.65
C GLY A 171 -2.38 15.59 15.94
N ILE A 172 -1.91 14.68 15.13
CA ILE A 172 -0.64 14.77 14.39
C ILE A 172 -0.69 16.00 13.49
N LEU A 173 -0.39 17.16 14.08
CA LEU A 173 -0.03 18.33 13.31
C LEU A 173 1.36 18.05 12.74
N TRP A 174 1.41 17.80 11.45
CA TRP A 174 2.64 17.79 10.68
C TRP A 174 3.33 19.14 10.95
N ALA A 175 4.34 19.14 11.81
CA ALA A 175 5.22 20.28 11.89
C ALA A 175 5.91 20.38 10.52
N GLU A 176 5.39 21.25 9.70
CA GLU A 176 6.04 21.84 8.55
C GLU A 176 7.34 22.47 9.08
N THR A 177 8.42 21.69 9.05
CA THR A 177 9.77 22.24 9.25
C THR A 177 10.28 22.70 7.90
N ASP A 178 9.71 23.80 7.42
CA ASP A 178 10.45 24.78 6.64
C ASP A 178 11.48 25.43 7.57
N ARG A 179 12.73 24.98 7.48
CA ARG A 179 13.94 25.81 7.64
C ARG A 179 15.16 25.02 7.15
#